data_ec3a91b92a02473ea08398fa475879d8
#
_entry.id   ec3a91b92a02473ea08398fa475879d8
#
_cell.length_a   1.000
_cell.length_b   1.000
_cell.length_c   1.000
_cell.angle_alpha   90.00
_cell.angle_beta   90.00
_cell.angle_gamma   90.00
#
_symmetry.space_group_name_H-M   'P 1'
#
loop_
_entity.id
_entity.type
_entity.pdbx_description
1 polymer ?
#
loop_
_entity_poly.entity_id
_entity_poly.type
_entity_poly.pdbx_seq_one_letter_code
_entity_poly.pdbx_strand_id
1 'polypeptide(L)'
;MRSFRITLFFQDPMSGIFDYHVKESGVNTKSYYQNIQKCMKECAKKTGKYQLLFSFYEKLAAVLADKADLGICIKSAYDRSDRAALKDISQNVIPGIICNLTDMKSSREKIWMNDAKPFGYEILDIKIGGVITRLKSTGYRIDNYLNGNVPRLEELEEERLPYFTKGMDKRENLWNRIISGCDLN
;
A
#
# COMPACT_ATOMS: atom_id res chain seq x y z
N MET A 1 3.00 2.96 18.07
CA MET A 1 2.04 3.45 17.05
C MET A 1 2.66 4.11 15.79
N ARG A 2 3.95 4.49 15.79
CA ARG A 2 4.63 5.12 14.63
C ARG A 2 5.00 4.16 13.49
N SER A 3 5.18 2.87 13.74
CA SER A 3 5.67 1.89 12.75
C SER A 3 4.58 1.38 11.77
N PHE A 4 3.32 1.33 12.18
CA PHE A 4 2.24 0.67 11.42
C PHE A 4 1.90 1.32 10.07
N ARG A 5 2.04 2.65 9.95
CA ARG A 5 1.70 3.38 8.71
C ARG A 5 2.66 3.08 7.55
N ILE A 6 3.94 2.89 7.86
CA ILE A 6 4.97 2.59 6.87
C ILE A 6 4.85 1.15 6.41
N THR A 7 4.47 0.24 7.32
CA THR A 7 4.25 -1.17 6.99
C THR A 7 3.12 -1.36 5.99
N LEU A 8 1.98 -0.69 6.13
CA LEU A 8 0.87 -0.77 5.18
C LEU A 8 1.24 -0.25 3.79
N PHE A 9 2.13 0.74 3.70
CA PHE A 9 2.62 1.24 2.42
C PHE A 9 3.43 0.18 1.65
N PHE A 10 4.30 -0.56 2.34
CA PHE A 10 5.17 -1.56 1.74
C PHE A 10 4.59 -2.98 1.73
N GLN A 11 3.46 -3.23 2.41
CA GLN A 11 2.83 -4.54 2.44
C GLN A 11 2.50 -5.03 1.02
N ASP A 12 2.87 -6.28 0.73
CA ASP A 12 2.42 -6.99 -0.46
C ASP A 12 0.94 -7.39 -0.29
N PRO A 13 0.04 -7.02 -1.23
CA PRO A 13 -1.38 -7.27 -1.08
C PRO A 13 -1.78 -8.75 -1.23
N MET A 14 -0.98 -9.56 -1.95
CA MET A 14 -1.27 -11.00 -2.09
C MET A 14 -0.93 -11.74 -0.79
N SER A 15 0.19 -11.40 -0.14
CA SER A 15 0.57 -12.00 1.14
C SER A 15 -0.23 -11.47 2.33
N GLY A 16 -0.57 -10.18 2.33
CA GLY A 16 -1.43 -9.54 3.33
C GLY A 16 -1.01 -9.71 4.78
N ILE A 17 0.29 -9.63 5.08
CA ILE A 17 0.89 -9.95 6.38
C ILE A 17 0.28 -9.17 7.54
N PHE A 18 -0.16 -7.92 7.31
CA PHE A 18 -0.78 -7.08 8.33
C PHE A 18 -2.32 -7.04 8.24
N ASP A 19 -2.92 -7.80 7.33
CA ASP A 19 -4.38 -7.81 7.12
C ASP A 19 -5.14 -8.20 8.38
N TYR A 20 -4.62 -9.17 9.15
CA TYR A 20 -5.19 -9.55 10.44
C TYR A 20 -5.32 -8.33 11.37
N HIS A 21 -4.24 -7.56 11.52
CA HIS A 21 -4.22 -6.40 12.43
C HIS A 21 -5.07 -5.23 11.91
N VAL A 22 -5.19 -5.06 10.60
CA VAL A 22 -6.07 -4.05 10.01
C VAL A 22 -7.52 -4.40 10.34
N LYS A 23 -7.94 -5.67 10.17
CA LYS A 23 -9.28 -6.13 10.52
C LYS A 23 -9.58 -5.97 12.01
N GLU A 24 -8.68 -6.43 12.88
CA GLU A 24 -8.81 -6.34 14.34
C GLU A 24 -8.90 -4.90 14.85
N SER A 25 -8.32 -3.94 14.13
CA SER A 25 -8.40 -2.52 14.51
C SER A 25 -9.82 -1.96 14.42
N GLY A 26 -10.71 -2.57 13.65
CA GLY A 26 -12.07 -2.07 13.38
C GLY A 26 -12.10 -0.72 12.65
N VAL A 27 -10.95 -0.19 12.22
CA VAL A 27 -10.86 1.11 11.54
C VAL A 27 -11.18 0.95 10.06
N ASN A 28 -12.12 1.75 9.57
CA ASN A 28 -12.29 1.93 8.14
C ASN A 28 -11.10 2.73 7.59
N THR A 29 -10.10 2.03 7.05
CA THR A 29 -8.83 2.61 6.57
C THR A 29 -9.07 3.60 5.44
N LYS A 30 -9.99 3.33 4.54
CA LYS A 30 -10.32 4.22 3.41
C LYS A 30 -10.81 5.58 3.90
N SER A 31 -11.83 5.62 4.71
CA SER A 31 -12.37 6.89 5.23
C SER A 31 -11.37 7.60 6.15
N TYR A 32 -10.59 6.86 6.94
CA TYR A 32 -9.53 7.42 7.78
C TYR A 32 -8.50 8.19 6.94
N TYR A 33 -7.94 7.56 5.89
CA TYR A 33 -6.94 8.20 5.05
C TYR A 33 -7.52 9.29 4.13
N GLN A 34 -8.77 9.17 3.69
CA GLN A 34 -9.46 10.23 2.96
C GLN A 34 -9.64 11.50 3.81
N ASN A 35 -9.91 11.35 5.10
CA ASN A 35 -9.98 12.49 6.02
C ASN A 35 -8.60 13.15 6.21
N ILE A 36 -7.53 12.34 6.34
CA ILE A 36 -6.15 12.87 6.37
C ILE A 36 -5.84 13.60 5.07
N GLN A 37 -6.18 13.03 3.90
CA GLN A 37 -5.98 13.66 2.60
C GLN A 37 -6.63 15.04 2.52
N LYS A 38 -7.89 15.15 2.92
CA LYS A 38 -8.61 16.44 2.96
C LYS A 38 -7.92 17.46 3.87
N CYS A 39 -7.52 17.03 5.06
CA CYS A 39 -6.81 17.89 6.01
C CYS A 39 -5.46 18.36 5.43
N MET A 40 -4.66 17.48 4.85
CA MET A 40 -3.37 17.84 4.26
C MET A 40 -3.53 18.79 3.07
N LYS A 41 -4.56 18.58 2.24
CA LYS A 41 -4.91 19.49 1.14
C LYS A 41 -5.22 20.90 1.62
N GLU A 42 -5.99 21.04 2.68
CA GLU A 42 -6.30 22.36 3.26
C GLU A 42 -5.05 23.01 3.91
N CYS A 43 -4.19 22.21 4.55
CA CYS A 43 -2.93 22.71 5.08
C CYS A 43 -2.01 23.22 3.95
N ALA A 44 -1.92 22.49 2.82
CA ALA A 44 -1.11 22.90 1.67
C ALA A 44 -1.52 24.25 1.09
N LYS A 45 -2.83 24.57 1.11
CA LYS A 45 -3.34 25.87 0.64
C LYS A 45 -2.96 27.04 1.57
N LYS A 46 -2.80 26.78 2.88
CA LYS A 46 -2.62 27.81 3.90
C LYS A 46 -1.15 28.11 4.21
N THR A 47 -0.23 27.25 3.82
CA THR A 47 1.18 27.30 4.26
C THR A 47 2.11 27.46 3.06
N GLY A 48 2.47 28.68 2.66
CA GLY A 48 3.39 28.93 1.52
C GLY A 48 4.69 28.14 1.63
N LYS A 49 5.42 28.27 2.74
CA LYS A 49 6.73 27.61 2.95
C LYS A 49 6.66 26.07 2.96
N TYR A 50 5.59 25.48 3.51
CA TYR A 50 5.45 24.02 3.66
C TYR A 50 4.46 23.40 2.67
N GLN A 51 4.07 24.14 1.64
CA GLN A 51 3.12 23.67 0.63
C GLN A 51 3.52 22.34 0.00
N LEU A 52 4.78 22.20 -0.42
CA LEU A 52 5.30 20.97 -1.02
C LEU A 52 5.21 19.77 -0.06
N LEU A 53 5.53 19.98 1.22
CA LEU A 53 5.48 18.96 2.25
C LEU A 53 4.04 18.47 2.48
N PHE A 54 3.08 19.37 2.64
CA PHE A 54 1.67 19.00 2.83
C PHE A 54 1.08 18.38 1.57
N SER A 55 1.46 18.83 0.37
CA SER A 55 1.06 18.19 -0.90
C SER A 55 1.59 16.76 -1.02
N PHE A 56 2.80 16.48 -0.55
CA PHE A 56 3.31 15.11 -0.48
C PHE A 56 2.49 14.25 0.49
N TYR A 57 2.18 14.73 1.69
CA TYR A 57 1.37 13.98 2.66
C TYR A 57 -0.07 13.79 2.20
N GLU A 58 -0.65 14.74 1.45
CA GLU A 58 -1.94 14.59 0.78
C GLU A 58 -1.92 13.37 -0.16
N LYS A 59 -0.89 13.30 -1.03
CA LYS A 59 -0.74 12.21 -2.02
C LYS A 59 -0.45 10.87 -1.35
N LEU A 60 0.36 10.85 -0.30
CA LEU A 60 0.60 9.65 0.49
C LEU A 60 -0.69 9.13 1.13
N ALA A 61 -1.53 10.01 1.64
CA ALA A 61 -2.83 9.64 2.20
C ALA A 61 -3.77 9.11 1.11
N ALA A 62 -3.74 9.68 -0.10
CA ALA A 62 -4.51 9.16 -1.25
C ALA A 62 -4.09 7.72 -1.61
N VAL A 63 -2.79 7.44 -1.65
CA VAL A 63 -2.29 6.07 -1.86
C VAL A 63 -2.80 5.12 -0.78
N LEU A 64 -2.68 5.50 0.49
CA LEU A 64 -3.06 4.64 1.62
C LEU A 64 -4.56 4.45 1.74
N ALA A 65 -5.38 5.38 1.23
CA ALA A 65 -6.84 5.24 1.23
C ALA A 65 -7.33 4.01 0.46
N ASP A 66 -6.63 3.65 -0.62
CA ASP A 66 -7.02 2.50 -1.45
C ASP A 66 -6.07 1.31 -1.29
N LYS A 67 -4.86 1.51 -0.76
CA LYS A 67 -3.85 0.44 -0.61
C LYS A 67 -3.88 -0.26 0.75
N ALA A 68 -4.30 0.43 1.81
CA ALA A 68 -4.12 -0.09 3.18
C ALA A 68 -4.91 -1.37 3.48
N ASP A 69 -6.06 -1.57 2.85
CA ASP A 69 -6.91 -2.74 2.97
C ASP A 69 -7.06 -3.53 1.65
N LEU A 70 -6.23 -3.22 0.65
CA LEU A 70 -6.29 -3.87 -0.66
C LEU A 70 -6.18 -5.39 -0.57
N GLY A 71 -5.26 -5.92 0.25
CA GLY A 71 -5.11 -7.35 0.48
C GLY A 71 -6.38 -7.99 1.04
N ILE A 72 -7.03 -7.32 1.99
CA ILE A 72 -8.30 -7.74 2.58
C ILE A 72 -9.39 -7.78 1.51
N CYS A 73 -9.48 -6.74 0.67
CA CYS A 73 -10.47 -6.65 -0.40
C CYS A 73 -10.27 -7.76 -1.43
N ILE A 74 -9.03 -8.02 -1.88
CA ILE A 74 -8.70 -9.08 -2.83
C ILE A 74 -9.08 -10.45 -2.24
N LYS A 75 -8.59 -10.76 -1.03
CA LYS A 75 -8.89 -12.05 -0.37
C LYS A 75 -10.38 -12.24 -0.17
N SER A 76 -11.10 -11.23 0.30
CA SER A 76 -12.55 -11.31 0.52
C SER A 76 -13.32 -11.52 -0.78
N ALA A 77 -12.91 -10.89 -1.90
CA ALA A 77 -13.51 -11.11 -3.20
C ALA A 77 -13.23 -12.54 -3.72
N TYR A 78 -12.00 -13.02 -3.52
CA TYR A 78 -11.61 -14.38 -3.91
C TYR A 78 -12.37 -15.43 -3.11
N ASP A 79 -12.43 -15.33 -1.77
CA ASP A 79 -13.13 -16.27 -0.87
C ASP A 79 -14.62 -16.37 -1.20
N ARG A 80 -15.25 -15.28 -1.68
CA ARG A 80 -16.65 -15.26 -2.12
C ARG A 80 -16.84 -15.62 -3.59
N SER A 81 -15.77 -15.93 -4.31
CA SER A 81 -15.80 -16.14 -5.77
C SER A 81 -16.40 -14.95 -6.55
N ASP A 82 -16.25 -13.74 -6.02
CA ASP A 82 -16.75 -12.51 -6.61
C ASP A 82 -15.82 -12.02 -7.73
N ARG A 83 -16.04 -12.61 -8.93
CA ARG A 83 -15.24 -12.32 -10.11
C ARG A 83 -15.39 -10.87 -10.59
N ALA A 84 -16.56 -10.25 -10.34
CA ALA A 84 -16.79 -8.86 -10.73
C ALA A 84 -15.95 -7.90 -9.86
N ALA A 85 -15.93 -8.12 -8.54
CA ALA A 85 -15.08 -7.36 -7.63
C ALA A 85 -13.58 -7.55 -7.93
N LEU A 86 -13.13 -8.78 -8.21
CA LEU A 86 -11.74 -9.03 -8.61
C LEU A 86 -11.38 -8.29 -9.89
N LYS A 87 -12.29 -8.28 -10.88
CA LYS A 87 -12.09 -7.55 -12.14
C LYS A 87 -11.99 -6.04 -11.91
N ASP A 88 -12.85 -5.47 -11.08
CA ASP A 88 -12.78 -4.05 -10.73
C ASP A 88 -11.47 -3.72 -10.02
N ILE A 89 -11.02 -4.57 -9.08
CA ILE A 89 -9.75 -4.39 -8.39
C ILE A 89 -8.58 -4.38 -9.38
N SER A 90 -8.51 -5.35 -10.31
CA SER A 90 -7.38 -5.44 -11.26
C SER A 90 -7.38 -4.32 -12.29
N GLN A 91 -8.56 -3.91 -12.78
CA GLN A 91 -8.69 -2.98 -13.91
C GLN A 91 -8.86 -1.52 -13.52
N ASN A 92 -9.34 -1.23 -12.31
CA ASN A 92 -9.61 0.14 -11.85
C ASN A 92 -8.84 0.50 -10.58
N VAL A 93 -8.98 -0.30 -9.51
CA VAL A 93 -8.38 0.06 -8.20
C VAL A 93 -6.86 0.04 -8.26
N ILE A 94 -6.25 -1.05 -8.72
CA ILE A 94 -4.79 -1.18 -8.82
C ILE A 94 -4.17 -0.12 -9.74
N PRO A 95 -4.67 0.13 -10.96
CA PRO A 95 -4.20 1.24 -11.80
C PRO A 95 -4.32 2.60 -11.13
N GLY A 96 -5.41 2.86 -10.42
CA GLY A 96 -5.60 4.09 -9.65
C GLY A 96 -4.56 4.28 -8.55
N ILE A 97 -4.24 3.22 -7.79
CA ILE A 97 -3.17 3.26 -6.78
C ILE A 97 -1.82 3.52 -7.43
N ILE A 98 -1.52 2.90 -8.57
CA ILE A 98 -0.25 3.10 -9.30
C ILE A 98 -0.13 4.55 -9.78
N CYS A 99 -1.20 5.15 -10.27
CA CYS A 99 -1.24 6.56 -10.64
C CYS A 99 -0.93 7.46 -9.43
N ASN A 100 -1.62 7.25 -8.31
CA ASN A 100 -1.40 7.98 -7.06
C ASN A 100 0.04 7.80 -6.51
N LEU A 101 0.62 6.59 -6.63
CA LEU A 101 2.02 6.33 -6.26
C LEU A 101 3.01 7.11 -7.12
N THR A 102 2.75 7.19 -8.41
CA THR A 102 3.58 7.93 -9.37
C THR A 102 3.55 9.43 -9.04
N ASP A 103 2.38 9.98 -8.76
CA ASP A 103 2.21 11.38 -8.37
C ASP A 103 2.85 11.68 -7.01
N MET A 104 2.71 10.77 -6.06
CA MET A 104 3.35 10.88 -4.75
C MET A 104 4.89 10.87 -4.90
N LYS A 105 5.43 9.95 -5.71
CA LYS A 105 6.87 9.85 -6.00
C LYS A 105 7.39 11.15 -6.58
N SER A 106 6.73 11.71 -7.60
CA SER A 106 7.11 12.98 -8.22
C SER A 106 7.05 14.15 -7.21
N SER A 107 6.08 14.15 -6.30
CA SER A 107 6.02 15.14 -5.23
C SER A 107 7.19 15.01 -4.24
N ARG A 108 7.57 13.77 -3.89
CA ARG A 108 8.71 13.49 -3.01
C ARG A 108 10.04 13.90 -3.66
N GLU A 109 10.19 13.65 -4.94
CA GLU A 109 11.37 14.06 -5.73
C GLU A 109 11.57 15.57 -5.69
N LYS A 110 10.50 16.34 -5.91
CA LYS A 110 10.56 17.81 -5.82
C LYS A 110 11.05 18.31 -4.46
N ILE A 111 10.58 17.70 -3.38
CA ILE A 111 11.04 18.03 -2.02
C ILE A 111 12.52 17.69 -1.88
N TRP A 112 12.92 16.51 -2.32
CA TRP A 112 14.31 16.05 -2.20
C TRP A 112 15.27 16.99 -2.95
N MET A 113 14.97 17.30 -4.21
CA MET A 113 15.82 18.15 -5.05
C MET A 113 15.84 19.62 -4.60
N ASN A 114 14.83 20.06 -3.84
CA ASN A 114 14.83 21.40 -3.24
C ASN A 114 15.69 21.48 -1.98
N ASP A 115 15.76 20.42 -1.19
CA ASP A 115 16.37 20.44 0.15
C ASP A 115 17.74 19.74 0.19
N ALA A 116 18.06 18.89 -0.80
CA ALA A 116 19.24 18.03 -0.79
C ALA A 116 19.85 17.86 -2.20
N LYS A 117 21.05 17.29 -2.24
CA LYS A 117 21.67 16.83 -3.50
C LYS A 117 20.96 15.58 -4.03
N PRO A 118 21.07 15.26 -5.35
CA PRO A 118 20.39 14.10 -5.94
C PRO A 118 20.77 12.74 -5.34
N PHE A 119 21.99 12.64 -4.79
CA PHE A 119 22.53 11.38 -4.26
C PHE A 119 21.66 10.80 -3.13
N GLY A 120 21.36 9.51 -3.21
CA GLY A 120 20.54 8.79 -2.25
C GLY A 120 19.05 8.72 -2.63
N TYR A 121 18.59 9.54 -3.59
CA TYR A 121 17.20 9.49 -4.05
C TYR A 121 16.88 8.20 -4.80
N GLU A 122 17.85 7.60 -5.47
CA GLU A 122 17.75 6.32 -6.17
C GLU A 122 17.23 5.18 -5.27
N ILE A 123 17.53 5.24 -3.97
CA ILE A 123 16.99 4.27 -3.00
C ILE A 123 15.46 4.38 -2.90
N LEU A 124 14.92 5.59 -2.92
CA LEU A 124 13.48 5.82 -2.92
C LEU A 124 12.82 5.36 -4.23
N ASP A 125 13.51 5.59 -5.36
CA ASP A 125 13.07 5.11 -6.67
C ASP A 125 12.94 3.59 -6.70
N ILE A 126 13.94 2.87 -6.20
CA ILE A 126 13.93 1.41 -6.11
C ILE A 126 12.79 0.94 -5.21
N LYS A 127 12.63 1.54 -4.02
CA LYS A 127 11.61 1.13 -3.05
C LYS A 127 10.19 1.38 -3.54
N ILE A 128 9.90 2.58 -4.03
CA ILE A 128 8.57 2.93 -4.56
C ILE A 128 8.30 2.17 -5.86
N GLY A 129 9.31 2.07 -6.73
CA GLY A 129 9.26 1.28 -7.95
C GLY A 129 8.96 -0.19 -7.68
N GLY A 130 9.52 -0.77 -6.63
CA GLY A 130 9.20 -2.12 -6.17
C GLY A 130 7.73 -2.28 -5.80
N VAL A 131 7.15 -1.33 -5.05
CA VAL A 131 5.71 -1.35 -4.72
C VAL A 131 4.85 -1.29 -5.97
N ILE A 132 5.18 -0.40 -6.92
CA ILE A 132 4.47 -0.28 -8.21
C ILE A 132 4.54 -1.60 -8.99
N THR A 133 5.73 -2.21 -9.07
CA THR A 133 5.94 -3.48 -9.78
C THR A 133 5.12 -4.61 -9.13
N ARG A 134 5.12 -4.70 -7.79
CA ARG A 134 4.30 -5.70 -7.08
C ARG A 134 2.80 -5.52 -7.31
N LEU A 135 2.30 -4.29 -7.35
CA LEU A 135 0.89 -4.01 -7.70
C LEU A 135 0.57 -4.45 -9.14
N LYS A 136 1.44 -4.18 -10.11
CA LYS A 136 1.27 -4.68 -11.49
C LYS A 136 1.23 -6.21 -11.54
N SER A 137 2.13 -6.89 -10.81
CA SER A 137 2.15 -8.35 -10.71
C SER A 137 0.87 -8.88 -10.06
N THR A 138 0.34 -8.20 -9.04
CA THR A 138 -0.95 -8.55 -8.40
C THR A 138 -2.09 -8.47 -9.40
N GLY A 139 -2.21 -7.37 -10.15
CA GLY A 139 -3.23 -7.23 -11.18
C GLY A 139 -3.13 -8.33 -12.24
N TYR A 140 -1.93 -8.59 -12.74
CA TYR A 140 -1.67 -9.67 -13.70
C TYR A 140 -2.05 -11.06 -13.16
N ARG A 141 -1.76 -11.36 -11.90
CA ARG A 141 -2.17 -12.62 -11.24
C ARG A 141 -3.69 -12.77 -11.20
N ILE A 142 -4.39 -11.70 -10.81
CA ILE A 142 -5.87 -11.68 -10.76
C ILE A 142 -6.43 -11.87 -12.18
N ASP A 143 -5.91 -11.18 -13.18
CA ASP A 143 -6.37 -11.32 -14.57
C ASP A 143 -6.15 -12.73 -15.13
N ASN A 144 -5.02 -13.36 -14.81
CA ASN A 144 -4.77 -14.76 -15.20
C ASN A 144 -5.79 -15.73 -14.58
N TYR A 145 -6.16 -15.51 -13.32
CA TYR A 145 -7.21 -16.28 -12.65
C TYR A 145 -8.58 -16.06 -13.31
N LEU A 146 -8.91 -14.79 -13.58
CA LEU A 146 -10.18 -14.43 -14.24
C LEU A 146 -10.29 -14.99 -15.67
N ASN A 147 -9.18 -15.09 -16.39
CA ASN A 147 -9.13 -15.62 -17.74
C ASN A 147 -9.00 -17.15 -17.78
N GLY A 148 -8.91 -17.84 -16.63
CA GLY A 148 -8.77 -19.28 -16.54
C GLY A 148 -7.37 -19.81 -16.87
N ASN A 149 -6.36 -18.94 -16.97
CA ASN A 149 -4.96 -19.31 -17.21
C ASN A 149 -4.33 -19.98 -15.97
N VAL A 150 -4.82 -19.67 -14.79
CA VAL A 150 -4.48 -20.34 -13.53
C VAL A 150 -5.75 -20.77 -12.81
N PRO A 151 -5.79 -21.97 -12.19
CA PRO A 151 -7.00 -22.50 -11.58
C PRO A 151 -7.32 -21.84 -10.22
N ARG A 152 -6.30 -21.29 -9.54
CA ARG A 152 -6.42 -20.73 -8.20
C ARG A 152 -5.32 -19.69 -7.94
N LEU A 153 -5.54 -18.89 -6.88
CA LEU A 153 -4.56 -17.94 -6.34
C LEU A 153 -4.10 -18.46 -4.97
N GLU A 154 -3.03 -19.26 -4.98
CA GLU A 154 -2.55 -20.00 -3.80
C GLU A 154 -2.20 -19.05 -2.65
N GLU A 155 -1.67 -17.88 -2.96
CA GLU A 155 -1.31 -16.85 -1.98
C GLU A 155 -2.52 -16.36 -1.16
N LEU A 156 -3.73 -16.47 -1.73
CA LEU A 156 -4.98 -16.06 -1.07
C LEU A 156 -5.64 -17.20 -0.30
N GLU A 157 -5.23 -18.44 -0.52
CA GLU A 157 -5.77 -19.61 0.21
C GLU A 157 -5.17 -19.73 1.60
N GLU A 158 -3.99 -19.13 1.82
CA GLU A 158 -3.33 -19.11 3.12
C GLU A 158 -4.10 -18.28 4.15
N GLU A 159 -4.10 -18.74 5.41
CA GLU A 159 -4.69 -18.04 6.52
C GLU A 159 -3.92 -16.77 6.87
N ARG A 160 -4.64 -15.67 7.14
CA ARG A 160 -4.04 -14.41 7.59
C ARG A 160 -3.83 -14.46 9.11
N LEU A 161 -2.65 -14.90 9.51
CA LEU A 161 -2.27 -15.02 10.92
C LEU A 161 -1.83 -13.66 11.51
N PRO A 162 -1.93 -13.47 12.84
CA PRO A 162 -1.42 -12.27 13.49
C PRO A 162 0.10 -12.20 13.38
N TYR A 163 0.62 -11.09 12.84
CA TYR A 163 2.07 -10.84 12.77
C TYR A 163 2.68 -10.61 14.17
N PHE A 164 1.93 -9.93 15.05
CA PHE A 164 2.31 -9.73 16.45
C PHE A 164 1.39 -10.55 17.35
N THR A 165 1.98 -11.43 18.17
CA THR A 165 1.27 -12.16 19.23
C THR A 165 1.68 -11.63 20.60
N LYS A 166 0.78 -11.71 21.61
CA LYS A 166 1.12 -11.36 23.00
C LYS A 166 2.35 -12.17 23.46
N GLY A 167 3.41 -11.49 23.88
CA GLY A 167 4.63 -12.14 24.37
C GLY A 167 5.72 -12.37 23.31
N MET A 168 5.51 -12.01 22.06
CA MET A 168 6.60 -11.96 21.09
C MET A 168 7.42 -10.70 21.32
N ASP A 169 8.70 -10.90 21.61
CA ASP A 169 9.68 -9.82 21.70
C ASP A 169 9.77 -9.05 20.38
N LYS A 170 10.13 -7.78 20.49
CA LYS A 170 10.25 -6.82 19.41
C LYS A 170 10.93 -7.43 18.18
N ARG A 171 10.17 -7.88 17.19
CA ARG A 171 10.74 -8.13 15.87
C ARG A 171 11.07 -6.77 15.28
N GLU A 172 12.32 -6.56 14.97
CA GLU A 172 12.74 -5.39 14.21
C GLU A 172 12.12 -5.47 12.82
N ASN A 173 11.11 -4.64 12.61
CA ASN A 173 10.47 -4.53 11.33
C ASN A 173 11.37 -3.69 10.44
N LEU A 174 12.04 -4.32 9.48
CA LEU A 174 12.82 -3.64 8.46
C LEU A 174 11.85 -2.93 7.49
N TRP A 175 11.16 -1.91 8.00
CA TRP A 175 10.14 -1.11 7.33
C TRP A 175 10.59 -0.45 6.02
N ASN A 176 11.86 -0.58 5.67
CA ASN A 176 12.45 -0.13 4.42
C ASN A 176 12.42 -1.19 3.30
N ARG A 177 11.89 -2.39 3.56
CA ARG A 177 11.68 -3.46 2.57
C ARG A 177 10.22 -3.57 2.17
N ILE A 178 9.96 -4.15 1.00
CA ILE A 178 8.62 -4.64 0.65
C ILE A 178 8.37 -5.86 1.51
N ILE A 179 7.37 -5.77 2.38
CA ILE A 179 7.09 -6.83 3.36
C ILE A 179 6.29 -7.93 2.67
N SER A 180 6.91 -9.10 2.58
CA SER A 180 6.32 -10.31 2.02
C SER A 180 6.58 -11.51 2.94
N GLY A 181 5.91 -12.63 2.71
CA GLY A 181 6.12 -13.87 3.46
C GLY A 181 7.57 -14.36 3.43
N CYS A 182 8.32 -14.05 2.38
CA CYS A 182 9.73 -14.43 2.24
C CYS A 182 10.67 -13.64 3.16
N ASP A 183 10.24 -12.50 3.69
CA ASP A 183 11.06 -11.65 4.58
C ASP A 183 10.88 -12.01 6.07
N LEU A 184 10.10 -13.04 6.39
CA LEU A 184 9.78 -13.45 7.77
C LEU A 184 10.69 -14.54 8.32
N ASN A 185 11.73 -14.95 7.61
CA ASN A 185 12.70 -15.98 8.04
C ASN A 185 13.86 -15.37 8.83
#